data_eb6b1c63ba188f930c06bc9d2e0c2a51
#
_entry.id   eb6b1c63ba188f930c06bc9d2e0c2a51
#
_cell.length_a   1.000
_cell.length_b   1.000
_cell.length_c   1.000
_cell.angle_alpha   90.00
_cell.angle_beta   90.00
_cell.angle_gamma   90.00
#
_symmetry.space_group_name_H-M   'P 1'
#
loop_
_entity.id
_entity.type
_entity.pdbx_description
1 polymer ?
#
loop_
_entity_poly.entity_id
_entity_poly.type
_entity_poly.pdbx_seq_one_letter_code
_entity_poly.pdbx_strand_id
1 'polypeptide(L)' 'LEPLISRVAQDYGVSIDVLHANVEYFGSQAIGILIVLVSGAGEPLVQALNTLRTHVFSYRELDRGQLVVAAEAADNQEA' A
#
# COMPACT_ATOMS: atom_id res chain seq x y z
N LEU A 1 2.06 -7.36 -2.86
CA LEU A 1 1.63 -6.00 -2.49
C LEU A 1 0.12 -5.83 -2.63
N GLU A 2 -0.45 -6.37 -3.70
CA GLU A 2 -1.90 -6.30 -3.87
C GLU A 2 -2.67 -6.96 -2.74
N PRO A 3 -2.25 -8.15 -2.26
CA PRO A 3 -2.95 -8.74 -1.12
C PRO A 3 -2.94 -7.87 0.12
N LEU A 4 -1.85 -7.14 0.35
CA LEU A 4 -1.79 -6.22 1.49
C LEU A 4 -2.81 -5.10 1.33
N ILE A 5 -2.87 -4.49 0.15
CA ILE A 5 -3.79 -3.39 -0.12
C ILE A 5 -5.23 -3.84 0.08
N SER A 6 -5.59 -4.98 -0.52
CA SER A 6 -6.95 -5.50 -0.42
C SER A 6 -7.31 -5.82 1.03
N ARG A 7 -6.39 -6.41 1.76
CA ARG A 7 -6.64 -6.80 3.13
C ARG A 7 -6.86 -5.59 4.03
N VAL A 8 -6.03 -4.57 3.84
CA VAL A 8 -6.17 -3.35 4.65
C VAL A 8 -7.50 -2.68 4.35
N ALA A 9 -7.87 -2.60 3.08
CA ALA A 9 -9.14 -1.99 2.72
C ALA A 9 -10.31 -2.71 3.37
N GLN A 10 -10.29 -4.05 3.35
CA GLN A 10 -11.36 -4.84 3.94
C GLN A 10 -11.37 -4.76 5.46
N ASP A 11 -10.21 -4.89 6.08
CA ASP A 11 -10.14 -4.99 7.54
C ASP A 11 -10.55 -3.70 8.21
N TYR A 12 -10.26 -2.57 7.60
CA TYR A 12 -10.55 -1.29 8.22
C TYR A 12 -11.68 -0.53 7.55
N GLY A 13 -12.24 -1.10 6.48
CA GLY A 13 -13.38 -0.46 5.82
C GLY A 13 -13.03 0.85 5.15
N VAL A 14 -11.80 0.98 4.65
CA VAL A 14 -11.39 2.18 3.93
C VAL A 14 -11.31 1.87 2.44
N SER A 15 -11.34 2.93 1.64
CA SER A 15 -11.17 2.82 0.20
C SER A 15 -9.71 3.04 -0.14
N ILE A 16 -9.15 2.18 -0.98
CA ILE A 16 -7.79 2.37 -1.46
C ILE A 16 -7.82 2.22 -2.98
N ASP A 17 -7.58 3.33 -3.67
CA ASP A 17 -7.54 3.34 -5.12
C ASP A 17 -6.10 3.40 -5.58
N VAL A 18 -5.72 2.49 -6.45
CA VAL A 18 -4.36 2.49 -7.00
C VAL A 18 -4.36 3.40 -8.20
N LEU A 19 -3.64 4.50 -8.09
CA LEU A 19 -3.55 5.51 -9.14
C LEU A 19 -2.44 5.18 -10.14
N HIS A 20 -1.38 4.55 -9.65
CA HIS A 20 -0.23 4.21 -10.47
C HIS A 20 0.50 3.05 -9.82
N ALA A 21 1.00 2.15 -10.62
CA ALA A 21 1.75 1.00 -10.13
C ALA A 21 2.93 0.72 -11.04
N ASN A 22 4.03 0.34 -10.43
CA ASN A 22 5.24 0.02 -11.17
C ASN A 22 6.01 -1.05 -10.39
N VAL A 23 6.82 -1.83 -11.10
CA VAL A 23 7.68 -2.81 -10.46
C VAL A 23 9.12 -2.50 -10.86
N GLU A 24 9.98 -2.41 -9.86
CA GLU A 24 11.39 -2.18 -10.05
C GLU A 24 12.14 -3.43 -9.63
N TYR A 25 13.23 -3.72 -10.32
CA TYR A 25 14.03 -4.89 -10.03
C TYR A 25 15.39 -4.46 -9.51
N PHE A 26 15.76 -5.02 -8.37
CA PHE A 26 17.05 -4.77 -7.74
C PHE A 26 17.70 -6.13 -7.53
N GLY A 27 18.56 -6.50 -8.47
CA GLY A 27 19.11 -7.85 -8.47
C GLY A 27 18.00 -8.85 -8.72
N SER A 28 17.83 -9.78 -7.81
CA SER A 28 16.78 -10.80 -7.93
C SER A 28 15.49 -10.41 -7.22
N GLN A 29 15.46 -9.21 -6.63
CA GLN A 29 14.30 -8.79 -5.86
C GLN A 29 13.42 -7.86 -6.67
N ALA A 30 12.11 -8.09 -6.60
CA ALA A 30 11.13 -7.23 -7.27
C ALA A 30 10.43 -6.39 -6.20
N ILE A 31 10.42 -5.08 -6.42
CA ILE A 31 9.81 -4.13 -5.50
C ILE A 31 8.64 -3.48 -6.22
N GLY A 32 7.45 -3.60 -5.64
CA GLY A 32 6.27 -2.92 -6.14
C GLY A 32 6.21 -1.52 -5.58
N ILE A 33 6.00 -0.54 -6.45
CA ILE A 33 5.87 0.86 -6.06
C ILE A 33 4.50 1.33 -6.51
N LEU A 34 3.70 1.79 -5.56
CA LEU A 34 2.33 2.20 -5.83
C LEU A 34 2.10 3.62 -5.37
N ILE A 35 1.33 4.34 -6.16
CA ILE A 35 0.73 5.58 -5.70
C ILE A 35 -0.74 5.27 -5.48
N VAL A 36 -1.20 5.43 -4.26
CA VAL A 36 -2.57 5.08 -3.90
C VAL A 36 -3.26 6.27 -3.26
N LEU A 37 -4.58 6.29 -3.38
CA LEU A 37 -5.42 7.25 -2.71
C LEU A 37 -6.21 6.50 -1.66
N VAL A 38 -5.99 6.84 -0.39
CA VAL A 38 -6.68 6.19 0.72
C VAL A 38 -7.74 7.15 1.23
N SER A 39 -8.97 6.66 1.30
CA SER A 39 -10.11 7.47 1.71
C SER A 39 -10.85 6.79 2.84
N GLY A 40 -11.28 7.58 3.80
CA GLY A 40 -12.00 7.08 4.95
C GLY A 40 -12.07 8.18 5.99
N ALA A 41 -12.46 7.79 7.20
CA ALA A 41 -12.58 8.79 8.28
C ALA A 41 -12.34 8.12 9.62
N GLY A 42 -11.90 8.94 10.58
CA GLY A 42 -11.80 8.53 11.96
C GLY A 42 -10.73 7.51 12.24
N GLU A 43 -10.97 6.76 13.29
CA GLU A 43 -9.99 5.79 13.77
C GLU A 43 -9.66 4.70 12.76
N PRO A 44 -10.64 4.15 12.02
CA PRO A 44 -10.31 3.12 11.05
C PRO A 44 -9.31 3.60 10.00
N LEU A 45 -9.41 4.86 9.57
CA LEU A 45 -8.46 5.41 8.61
C LEU A 45 -7.07 5.47 9.21
N VAL A 46 -6.97 5.94 10.46
CA VAL A 46 -5.68 6.03 11.15
C VAL A 46 -5.05 4.64 11.26
N GLN A 47 -5.85 3.65 11.64
CA GLN A 47 -5.34 2.30 11.79
C GLN A 47 -4.90 1.70 10.46
N ALA A 48 -5.65 1.98 9.39
CA ALA A 48 -5.30 1.50 8.06
C ALA A 48 -3.95 2.07 7.63
N LEU A 49 -3.75 3.36 7.82
CA LEU A 49 -2.50 4.01 7.45
C LEU A 49 -1.33 3.46 8.26
N ASN A 50 -1.54 3.23 9.56
CA ASN A 50 -0.49 2.66 10.39
C ASN A 50 -0.12 1.25 9.94
N THR A 51 -1.11 0.45 9.58
CA THR A 51 -0.86 -0.90 9.11
C THR A 51 -0.07 -0.89 7.82
N LEU A 52 -0.43 0.00 6.89
CA LEU A 52 0.32 0.12 5.65
C LEU A 52 1.77 0.50 5.94
N ARG A 53 1.97 1.46 6.83
CA ARG A 53 3.32 1.92 7.15
C ARG A 53 4.21 0.81 7.68
N THR A 54 3.65 -0.10 8.47
CA THR A 54 4.45 -1.15 9.10
C THR A 54 4.77 -2.31 8.17
N HIS A 55 4.10 -2.40 7.03
CA HIS A 55 4.26 -3.54 6.12
C HIS A 55 4.93 -3.18 4.80
N VAL A 56 5.45 -1.96 4.69
CA VAL A 56 6.09 -1.52 3.45
C VAL A 56 7.49 -1.03 3.75
N PHE A 57 8.35 -1.06 2.74
CA PHE A 57 9.72 -0.58 2.87
C PHE A 57 9.79 0.92 2.91
N SER A 58 8.90 1.57 2.19
CA SER A 58 8.90 3.01 2.05
C SER A 58 7.47 3.50 2.07
N TYR A 59 7.27 4.60 2.74
CA TYR A 59 5.95 5.19 2.91
C TYR A 59 6.12 6.70 2.87
N ARG A 60 5.43 7.35 1.94
CA ARG A 60 5.50 8.80 1.84
C ARG A 60 4.15 9.34 1.43
N GLU A 61 3.68 10.31 2.18
CA GLU A 61 2.44 10.98 1.89
C GLU A 61 2.69 12.13 0.94
N LEU A 62 1.92 12.20 -0.13
CA LEU A 62 2.08 13.26 -1.13
C LEU A 62 1.13 14.41 -0.85
N ASP A 63 -0.18 14.14 -1.01
CA ASP A 63 -1.16 15.20 -0.89
C ASP A 63 -2.55 14.58 -0.78
N ARG A 64 -3.38 15.11 0.09
CA ARG A 64 -4.80 14.79 0.19
C ARG A 64 -5.08 13.28 0.23
N GLY A 65 -4.32 12.57 1.03
CA GLY A 65 -4.50 11.14 1.17
C GLY A 65 -3.79 10.31 0.13
N GLN A 66 -3.02 10.92 -0.75
CA GLN A 66 -2.20 10.18 -1.71
C GLN A 66 -0.92 9.73 -1.05
N LEU A 67 -0.60 8.46 -1.23
CA LEU A 67 0.58 7.84 -0.65
C LEU A 67 1.40 7.17 -1.73
N VAL A 68 2.71 7.20 -1.54
CA VAL A 68 3.62 6.36 -2.30
C VAL A 68 4.09 5.28 -1.35
N VAL A 69 3.87 4.02 -1.72
CA VAL A 69 4.31 2.90 -0.91
C VAL A 69 5.15 1.96 -1.76
N ALA A 70 6.14 1.36 -1.16
CA ALA A 70 6.99 0.40 -1.84
C ALA A 70 7.16 -0.82 -0.95
N ALA A 71 6.89 -1.99 -1.50
CA ALA A 71 7.00 -3.23 -0.75
C ALA A 71 7.41 -4.33 -1.71
N GLU A 72 7.72 -5.47 -1.14
CA GLU A 72 8.13 -6.62 -1.94
C GLU A 72 6.98 -7.04 -2.86
N ALA A 73 7.22 -6.98 -4.15
CA ALA A 73 6.16 -7.28 -5.12
C ALA A 73 5.86 -8.76 -5.18
N ALA A 74 6.81 -9.58 -4.79
CA ALA A 74 6.68 -11.02 -4.90
C ALA A 74 5.79 -11.63 -3.82
N ASP A 75 5.36 -10.85 -2.84
CA ASP A 75 4.51 -11.34 -1.77
C ASP A 75 3.34 -12.13 -2.29
N ASN A 76 2.70 -11.62 -3.32
CA ASN A 76 1.49 -12.22 -3.81
C ASN A 76 1.74 -13.48 -4.61
N GLN A 77 2.99 -13.82 -4.84
CA GLN A 77 3.34 -15.02 -5.56
C GLN A 77 3.18 -16.26 -4.73
N GLU A 78 3.12 -16.09 -3.45
CA GLU A 78 3.11 -17.22 -2.53
C GLU A 78 1.79 -17.95 -2.48
N ALA A 79 0.81 -17.40 -3.08
CA ALA A 79 -0.52 -17.99 -3.02
C ALA A 79 -0.53 -19.41 -3.57
#